data_a1e54b72766c3c1555d9a0ebb253c9dc
#
_entry.id   a1e54b72766c3c1555d9a0ebb253c9dc
#
_cell.length_a   1.000
_cell.length_b   1.000
_cell.length_c   1.000
_cell.angle_alpha   90.00
_cell.angle_beta   90.00
_cell.angle_gamma   90.00
#
_symmetry.space_group_name_H-M   'P 1'
#
loop_
_entity.id
_entity.type
_entity.pdbx_description
1 polymer ?
#
loop_
_entity_poly.entity_id
_entity_poly.type
_entity_poly.pdbx_seq_one_letter_code
_entity_poly.pdbx_strand_id
1 'polypeptide(L)'
;MIKKTIVVLLFVFPFLVKSQVNVNVQIPSTGLMQKEQLWDLILVNNGNDMLDIVLQLNLQDAATGQVLLSATTGNMMLSKGVKIIKANDVQPISYTYSMSDFSRAYLTMGSFIVCYQVLNSGARKESAIAEECVSVQIDPLSPPLLISPEDKSYNENPYPQFSWIPPTPFDMFSSISYDLLVTEVLAGQTSTEAIQINSPIYSRFDISQSYESYATSYSKLDTGRIYAWQVVAKNILNYAIKSEVWTFKISPSSWVKEMIEQTPFVKMKLINPEKGIAPNGILKIAYNNETADTSCLVVKSG
;
A
#
# COMPACT_ATOMS: atom_id res chain seq x y z
N MET A 1 -39.37 -71.46 13.62
CA MET A 1 -39.32 -70.54 12.44
C MET A 1 -38.29 -69.48 12.70
N ILE A 2 -37.12 -69.66 12.11
CA ILE A 2 -35.99 -68.68 12.29
C ILE A 2 -36.02 -67.75 11.09
N LYS A 3 -36.34 -66.47 11.34
CA LYS A 3 -36.26 -65.39 10.30
C LYS A 3 -34.80 -65.01 10.08
N LYS A 4 -34.27 -65.34 8.90
CA LYS A 4 -32.95 -64.87 8.43
C LYS A 4 -33.08 -63.41 8.01
N THR A 5 -32.50 -62.47 8.80
CA THR A 5 -32.34 -61.05 8.42
C THR A 5 -31.08 -60.93 7.57
N ILE A 6 -31.22 -60.63 6.29
CA ILE A 6 -30.11 -60.36 5.37
C ILE A 6 -29.71 -58.91 5.61
N VAL A 7 -28.52 -58.68 6.20
CA VAL A 7 -27.89 -57.39 6.30
C VAL A 7 -27.13 -57.11 4.99
N VAL A 8 -27.67 -56.25 4.14
CA VAL A 8 -27.01 -55.75 2.94
C VAL A 8 -26.03 -54.65 3.37
N LEU A 9 -24.74 -55.01 3.41
CA LEU A 9 -23.64 -54.07 3.67
C LEU A 9 -23.38 -53.28 2.39
N LEU A 10 -23.90 -52.04 2.34
CA LEU A 10 -23.68 -51.08 1.24
C LEU A 10 -22.24 -50.58 1.34
N PHE A 11 -21.34 -51.13 0.55
CA PHE A 11 -19.97 -50.64 0.39
C PHE A 11 -20.01 -49.32 -0.39
N VAL A 12 -19.98 -48.20 0.34
CA VAL A 12 -19.74 -46.87 -0.26
C VAL A 12 -18.26 -46.80 -0.61
N PHE A 13 -17.91 -47.14 -1.83
CA PHE A 13 -16.56 -46.92 -2.37
C PHE A 13 -16.41 -45.40 -2.59
N PRO A 14 -15.48 -44.70 -1.94
CA PRO A 14 -15.18 -43.32 -2.29
C PRO A 14 -14.56 -43.33 -3.69
N PHE A 15 -15.31 -42.90 -4.68
CA PHE A 15 -14.75 -42.57 -5.99
C PHE A 15 -13.82 -41.36 -5.81
N LEU A 16 -12.53 -41.61 -5.76
CA LEU A 16 -11.50 -40.59 -5.89
C LEU A 16 -11.56 -40.06 -7.34
N VAL A 17 -12.36 -39.04 -7.58
CA VAL A 17 -12.36 -38.31 -8.82
C VAL A 17 -11.04 -37.55 -8.89
N LYS A 18 -10.07 -38.06 -9.62
CA LYS A 18 -8.84 -37.34 -9.93
C LYS A 18 -9.18 -36.31 -11.00
N SER A 19 -9.01 -35.01 -10.69
CA SER A 19 -9.07 -33.96 -11.70
C SER A 19 -8.03 -34.24 -12.78
N GLN A 20 -8.46 -34.20 -14.04
CA GLN A 20 -7.58 -34.38 -15.19
C GLN A 20 -6.58 -33.25 -15.33
N VAL A 21 -6.98 -32.03 -14.98
CA VAL A 21 -6.16 -30.82 -15.03
C VAL A 21 -6.02 -30.23 -13.64
N ASN A 22 -4.81 -29.87 -13.26
CA ASN A 22 -4.52 -29.12 -12.03
C ASN A 22 -3.98 -27.75 -12.40
N VAL A 23 -4.41 -26.75 -11.64
CA VAL A 23 -3.92 -25.38 -11.70
C VAL A 23 -3.06 -25.13 -10.47
N ASN A 24 -1.87 -24.61 -10.65
CA ASN A 24 -1.01 -24.18 -9.56
C ASN A 24 -0.66 -22.71 -9.79
N VAL A 25 -1.14 -21.86 -8.91
CA VAL A 25 -1.01 -20.40 -9.00
C VAL A 25 0.34 -19.99 -8.41
N GLN A 26 1.12 -19.22 -9.18
CA GLN A 26 2.48 -18.80 -8.83
C GLN A 26 2.58 -17.29 -8.55
N ILE A 27 1.45 -16.65 -8.20
CA ILE A 27 1.45 -15.22 -7.87
C ILE A 27 1.89 -14.98 -6.42
N PRO A 28 2.55 -13.85 -6.12
CA PRO A 28 2.87 -13.48 -4.75
C PRO A 28 1.60 -13.33 -3.90
N SER A 29 1.62 -13.85 -2.69
CA SER A 29 0.49 -13.72 -1.76
C SER A 29 0.37 -12.31 -1.15
N THR A 30 1.45 -11.51 -1.16
CA THR A 30 1.50 -10.17 -0.58
C THR A 30 2.41 -9.24 -1.38
N GLY A 31 2.13 -7.94 -1.30
CA GLY A 31 2.97 -6.86 -1.84
C GLY A 31 2.43 -6.22 -3.10
N LEU A 32 3.27 -5.43 -3.77
CA LEU A 32 2.91 -4.76 -5.02
C LEU A 32 2.71 -5.78 -6.13
N MET A 33 1.61 -5.66 -6.88
CA MET A 33 1.26 -6.59 -7.95
C MET A 33 0.91 -5.88 -9.25
N GLN A 34 1.54 -6.30 -10.34
CA GLN A 34 1.15 -5.92 -11.70
C GLN A 34 0.09 -6.87 -12.25
N LYS A 35 -0.79 -6.36 -13.10
CA LYS A 35 -1.88 -7.12 -13.69
C LYS A 35 -1.39 -8.33 -14.52
N GLU A 36 -0.24 -8.21 -15.18
CA GLU A 36 0.39 -9.29 -15.93
C GLU A 36 0.77 -10.48 -15.05
N GLN A 37 1.15 -10.22 -13.79
CA GLN A 37 1.53 -11.28 -12.83
C GLN A 37 0.36 -12.19 -12.47
N LEU A 38 -0.89 -11.75 -12.66
CA LEU A 38 -2.07 -12.61 -12.48
C LEU A 38 -2.04 -13.86 -13.37
N TRP A 39 -1.23 -13.89 -14.43
CA TRP A 39 -1.11 -15.02 -15.34
C TRP A 39 0.10 -15.90 -15.06
N ASP A 40 0.73 -15.76 -13.90
CA ASP A 40 1.82 -16.64 -13.49
C ASP A 40 1.25 -17.95 -12.93
N LEU A 41 1.08 -18.95 -13.80
CA LEU A 41 0.42 -20.21 -13.49
C LEU A 41 1.25 -21.40 -13.98
N ILE A 42 1.04 -22.55 -13.35
CA ILE A 42 1.47 -23.85 -13.84
C ILE A 42 0.23 -24.72 -14.03
N LEU A 43 -0.01 -25.15 -15.25
CA LEU A 43 -1.06 -26.11 -15.60
C LEU A 43 -0.46 -27.49 -15.75
N VAL A 44 -1.12 -28.50 -15.14
CA VAL A 44 -0.70 -29.88 -15.24
C VAL A 44 -1.84 -30.72 -15.81
N ASN A 45 -1.67 -31.24 -17.03
CA ASN A 45 -2.60 -32.18 -17.63
C ASN A 45 -2.12 -33.61 -17.35
N ASN A 46 -2.82 -34.29 -16.43
CA ASN A 46 -2.56 -35.68 -16.06
C ASN A 46 -3.23 -36.68 -17.01
N GLY A 47 -4.10 -36.22 -17.90
CA GLY A 47 -4.75 -37.04 -18.92
C GLY A 47 -3.81 -37.41 -20.08
N ASN A 48 -4.28 -38.28 -20.96
CA ASN A 48 -3.53 -38.68 -22.15
C ASN A 48 -3.86 -37.79 -23.36
N ASP A 49 -5.02 -37.13 -23.33
CA ASP A 49 -5.52 -36.35 -24.46
C ASP A 49 -4.99 -34.91 -24.42
N MET A 50 -4.78 -34.35 -25.59
CA MET A 50 -4.53 -32.92 -25.78
C MET A 50 -5.88 -32.19 -25.66
N LEU A 51 -5.92 -31.14 -24.85
CA LEU A 51 -7.12 -30.37 -24.58
C LEU A 51 -7.03 -29.00 -25.24
N ASP A 52 -8.14 -28.55 -25.82
CA ASP A 52 -8.31 -27.15 -26.25
C ASP A 52 -9.00 -26.41 -25.08
N ILE A 53 -8.30 -25.48 -24.48
CA ILE A 53 -8.73 -24.81 -23.25
C ILE A 53 -8.76 -23.29 -23.38
N VAL A 54 -9.63 -22.69 -22.57
CA VAL A 54 -9.68 -21.26 -22.28
C VAL A 54 -9.49 -21.07 -20.79
N LEU A 55 -8.70 -20.08 -20.40
CA LEU A 55 -8.56 -19.67 -19.01
C LEU A 55 -9.48 -18.49 -18.72
N GLN A 56 -10.23 -18.59 -17.63
CA GLN A 56 -10.95 -17.47 -17.05
C GLN A 56 -10.37 -17.11 -15.70
N LEU A 57 -10.31 -15.82 -15.41
CA LEU A 57 -9.85 -15.26 -14.16
C LEU A 57 -10.91 -14.31 -13.62
N ASN A 58 -11.21 -14.42 -12.34
CA ASN A 58 -12.01 -13.44 -11.59
C ASN A 58 -11.23 -12.98 -10.37
N LEU A 59 -11.05 -11.66 -10.26
CA LEU A 59 -10.51 -11.01 -9.06
C LEU A 59 -11.68 -10.40 -8.30
N GLN A 60 -11.84 -10.82 -7.04
CA GLN A 60 -12.93 -10.44 -6.17
C GLN A 60 -12.38 -9.73 -4.93
N ASP A 61 -13.11 -8.74 -4.45
CA ASP A 61 -12.85 -8.16 -3.13
C ASP A 61 -13.12 -9.22 -2.04
N ALA A 62 -12.14 -9.44 -1.16
CA ALA A 62 -12.22 -10.51 -0.16
C ALA A 62 -13.29 -10.25 0.92
N ALA A 63 -13.64 -8.99 1.18
CA ALA A 63 -14.62 -8.64 2.20
C ALA A 63 -16.06 -8.71 1.70
N THR A 64 -16.29 -8.30 0.45
CA THR A 64 -17.64 -8.18 -0.12
C THR A 64 -17.98 -9.32 -1.10
N GLY A 65 -16.98 -10.01 -1.66
CA GLY A 65 -17.16 -11.00 -2.72
C GLY A 65 -17.49 -10.38 -4.09
N GLN A 66 -17.46 -9.05 -4.21
CA GLN A 66 -17.75 -8.37 -5.47
C GLN A 66 -16.63 -8.64 -6.48
N VAL A 67 -17.01 -9.07 -7.69
CA VAL A 67 -16.07 -9.22 -8.81
C VAL A 67 -15.67 -7.84 -9.31
N LEU A 68 -14.38 -7.54 -9.27
CA LEU A 68 -13.78 -6.25 -9.62
C LEU A 68 -13.12 -6.26 -11.00
N LEU A 69 -12.56 -7.41 -11.37
CA LEU A 69 -11.97 -7.66 -12.67
C LEU A 69 -12.28 -9.09 -13.09
N SER A 70 -12.69 -9.26 -14.33
CA SER A 70 -12.77 -10.57 -15.00
C SER A 70 -11.89 -10.55 -16.24
N ALA A 71 -11.28 -11.67 -16.55
CA ALA A 71 -10.46 -11.80 -17.76
C ALA A 71 -10.64 -13.18 -18.38
N THR A 72 -10.59 -13.23 -19.71
CA THR A 72 -10.70 -14.48 -20.48
C THR A 72 -9.61 -14.47 -21.55
N THR A 73 -8.90 -15.58 -21.69
CA THR A 73 -7.86 -15.76 -22.70
C THR A 73 -8.45 -16.25 -24.03
N GLY A 74 -7.67 -16.19 -25.09
CA GLY A 74 -7.94 -16.98 -26.29
C GLY A 74 -7.78 -18.49 -26.01
N ASN A 75 -8.18 -19.30 -27.01
CA ASN A 75 -7.99 -20.75 -26.96
C ASN A 75 -6.51 -21.12 -27.00
N MET A 76 -6.15 -22.13 -26.21
CA MET A 76 -4.80 -22.69 -26.23
C MET A 76 -4.82 -24.20 -26.09
N MET A 77 -3.80 -24.85 -26.67
CA MET A 77 -3.62 -26.28 -26.55
C MET A 77 -2.85 -26.62 -25.28
N LEU A 78 -3.40 -27.55 -24.49
CA LEU A 78 -2.78 -28.12 -23.30
C LEU A 78 -2.47 -29.61 -23.54
N SER A 79 -1.21 -29.87 -23.87
CA SER A 79 -0.70 -31.23 -24.03
C SER A 79 -0.55 -31.92 -22.67
N LYS A 80 -0.41 -33.26 -22.65
CA LYS A 80 -0.07 -34.01 -21.44
C LYS A 80 1.22 -33.48 -20.81
N GLY A 81 1.22 -33.34 -19.49
CA GLY A 81 2.36 -32.90 -18.69
C GLY A 81 2.19 -31.50 -18.15
N VAL A 82 3.30 -30.81 -17.94
CA VAL A 82 3.38 -29.50 -17.30
C VAL A 82 3.51 -28.39 -18.34
N LYS A 83 2.72 -27.34 -18.20
CA LYS A 83 2.82 -26.12 -19.01
C LYS A 83 2.90 -24.92 -18.08
N ILE A 84 3.99 -24.16 -18.18
CA ILE A 84 4.15 -22.88 -17.48
C ILE A 84 3.43 -21.81 -18.33
N ILE A 85 2.67 -20.97 -17.67
CA ILE A 85 1.87 -19.91 -18.29
C ILE A 85 2.38 -18.57 -17.77
N LYS A 86 2.56 -17.63 -18.69
CA LYS A 86 2.80 -16.21 -18.46
C LYS A 86 1.83 -15.36 -19.29
N ALA A 87 1.68 -14.08 -18.94
CA ALA A 87 0.76 -13.19 -19.64
C ALA A 87 0.93 -13.18 -21.18
N ASN A 88 2.17 -13.32 -21.68
CA ASN A 88 2.45 -13.35 -23.11
C ASN A 88 2.00 -14.65 -23.80
N ASP A 89 1.89 -15.74 -23.05
CA ASP A 89 1.53 -17.06 -23.59
C ASP A 89 0.02 -17.20 -23.81
N VAL A 90 -0.78 -16.31 -23.19
CA VAL A 90 -2.24 -16.40 -23.15
C VAL A 90 -2.95 -15.27 -23.92
N GLN A 91 -2.20 -14.55 -24.76
CA GLN A 91 -2.77 -13.51 -25.59
C GLN A 91 -3.63 -14.10 -26.75
N PRO A 92 -4.70 -13.41 -27.18
CA PRO A 92 -5.23 -12.16 -26.62
C PRO A 92 -6.01 -12.39 -25.32
N ILE A 93 -5.92 -11.43 -24.40
CA ILE A 93 -6.68 -11.44 -23.16
C ILE A 93 -7.77 -10.37 -23.25
N SER A 94 -9.01 -10.77 -23.03
CA SER A 94 -10.15 -9.85 -22.90
C SER A 94 -10.39 -9.55 -21.41
N TYR A 95 -10.26 -8.28 -21.02
CA TYR A 95 -10.51 -7.82 -19.67
C TYR A 95 -11.84 -7.09 -19.58
N THR A 96 -12.57 -7.34 -18.49
CA THR A 96 -13.77 -6.58 -18.07
C THR A 96 -13.53 -6.04 -16.68
N TYR A 97 -13.73 -4.75 -16.50
CA TYR A 97 -13.50 -4.06 -15.24
C TYR A 97 -14.82 -3.54 -14.67
N SER A 98 -15.04 -3.73 -13.37
CA SER A 98 -16.16 -3.10 -12.67
C SER A 98 -15.84 -1.67 -12.24
N MET A 99 -14.54 -1.35 -12.08
CA MET A 99 -14.03 -0.03 -11.71
C MET A 99 -12.78 0.32 -12.51
N SER A 100 -12.57 1.62 -12.78
CA SER A 100 -11.41 2.12 -13.54
C SER A 100 -10.07 1.82 -12.88
N ASP A 101 -10.02 1.66 -11.56
CA ASP A 101 -8.82 1.34 -10.78
C ASP A 101 -8.14 0.07 -11.26
N PHE A 102 -8.91 -0.94 -11.70
CA PHE A 102 -8.39 -2.21 -12.18
C PHE A 102 -7.95 -2.20 -13.64
N SER A 103 -8.18 -1.11 -14.38
CA SER A 103 -7.69 -0.97 -15.76
C SER A 103 -6.19 -0.66 -15.86
N ARG A 104 -5.57 -0.22 -14.77
CA ARG A 104 -4.16 0.19 -14.70
C ARG A 104 -3.20 -1.00 -14.73
N ALA A 105 -1.91 -0.72 -14.93
CA ALA A 105 -0.86 -1.74 -14.92
C ALA A 105 -0.67 -2.36 -13.54
N TYR A 106 -0.68 -1.54 -12.50
CA TYR A 106 -0.68 -2.02 -11.11
C TYR A 106 -2.10 -2.19 -10.60
N LEU A 107 -2.33 -3.27 -9.84
CA LEU A 107 -3.56 -3.47 -9.11
C LEU A 107 -3.59 -2.56 -7.87
N THR A 108 -4.77 -2.05 -7.54
CA THR A 108 -4.93 -1.17 -6.36
C THR A 108 -4.76 -1.96 -5.06
N MET A 109 -4.40 -1.26 -3.97
CA MET A 109 -4.24 -1.90 -2.66
C MET A 109 -5.54 -2.51 -2.14
N GLY A 110 -5.43 -3.64 -1.45
CA GLY A 110 -6.55 -4.34 -0.85
C GLY A 110 -6.33 -5.82 -0.67
N SER A 111 -7.34 -6.48 -0.09
CA SER A 111 -7.39 -7.93 0.07
C SER A 111 -8.33 -8.52 -0.96
N PHE A 112 -7.83 -9.44 -1.77
CA PHE A 112 -8.57 -9.99 -2.89
C PHE A 112 -8.51 -11.52 -2.91
N ILE A 113 -9.51 -12.13 -3.57
CA ILE A 113 -9.49 -13.53 -3.94
C ILE A 113 -9.41 -13.58 -5.47
N VAL A 114 -8.40 -14.28 -5.98
CA VAL A 114 -8.22 -14.51 -7.41
C VAL A 114 -8.57 -15.94 -7.72
N CYS A 115 -9.63 -16.14 -8.52
CA CYS A 115 -10.10 -17.46 -8.93
C CYS A 115 -9.81 -17.68 -10.40
N TYR A 116 -9.26 -18.82 -10.73
CA TYR A 116 -8.96 -19.27 -12.07
C TYR A 116 -9.84 -20.46 -12.42
N GLN A 117 -10.41 -20.46 -13.59
CA GLN A 117 -11.14 -21.58 -14.17
C GLN A 117 -10.50 -22.00 -15.48
N VAL A 118 -10.28 -23.28 -15.64
CA VAL A 118 -9.86 -23.87 -16.91
C VAL A 118 -11.11 -24.45 -17.57
N LEU A 119 -11.48 -23.89 -18.71
CA LEU A 119 -12.62 -24.33 -19.49
C LEU A 119 -12.16 -25.18 -20.66
N ASN A 120 -12.81 -26.33 -20.90
CA ASN A 120 -12.61 -27.12 -22.10
C ASN A 120 -13.48 -26.54 -23.23
N SER A 121 -12.86 -25.86 -24.20
CA SER A 121 -13.52 -25.26 -25.35
C SER A 121 -13.77 -26.25 -26.49
N GLY A 122 -13.06 -27.40 -26.51
CA GLY A 122 -13.27 -28.48 -27.50
C GLY A 122 -14.52 -29.32 -27.23
N ALA A 123 -15.20 -29.16 -26.12
CA ALA A 123 -16.43 -29.86 -25.82
C ALA A 123 -17.66 -29.18 -26.43
N ARG A 124 -18.74 -29.95 -26.70
CA ARG A 124 -20.00 -29.38 -27.23
C ARG A 124 -20.60 -28.27 -26.36
N LYS A 125 -20.27 -28.25 -25.09
CA LYS A 125 -20.62 -27.20 -24.13
C LYS A 125 -19.36 -26.92 -23.31
N GLU A 126 -18.99 -25.67 -23.22
CA GLU A 126 -17.91 -25.25 -22.30
C GLU A 126 -18.20 -25.73 -20.88
N SER A 127 -17.23 -26.38 -20.28
CA SER A 127 -17.33 -26.86 -18.92
C SER A 127 -16.03 -26.60 -18.18
N ALA A 128 -16.12 -26.16 -16.97
CA ALA A 128 -14.96 -26.03 -16.08
C ALA A 128 -14.40 -27.42 -15.77
N ILE A 129 -13.14 -27.67 -16.10
CA ILE A 129 -12.42 -28.91 -15.85
C ILE A 129 -11.44 -28.79 -14.68
N ALA A 130 -11.08 -27.58 -14.30
CA ALA A 130 -10.32 -27.28 -13.10
C ALA A 130 -10.65 -25.87 -12.61
N GLU A 131 -10.54 -25.66 -11.31
CA GLU A 131 -10.70 -24.37 -10.64
C GLU A 131 -9.72 -24.27 -9.49
N GLU A 132 -9.12 -23.11 -9.30
CA GLU A 132 -8.22 -22.79 -8.19
C GLU A 132 -8.41 -21.34 -7.78
N CYS A 133 -8.50 -21.09 -6.47
CA CYS A 133 -8.62 -19.76 -5.91
C CYS A 133 -7.52 -19.50 -4.89
N VAL A 134 -6.92 -18.32 -4.93
CA VAL A 134 -5.89 -17.88 -3.98
C VAL A 134 -6.23 -16.52 -3.41
N SER A 135 -5.87 -16.31 -2.15
CA SER A 135 -5.98 -15.01 -1.50
C SER A 135 -4.70 -14.22 -1.72
N VAL A 136 -4.84 -12.94 -2.04
CA VAL A 136 -3.72 -12.01 -2.23
C VAL A 136 -3.97 -10.72 -1.45
N GLN A 137 -2.89 -10.21 -0.84
CA GLN A 137 -2.88 -8.90 -0.20
C GLN A 137 -2.01 -7.96 -1.02
N ILE A 138 -2.60 -6.93 -1.59
CA ILE A 138 -1.88 -5.96 -2.43
C ILE A 138 -1.63 -4.71 -1.59
N ASP A 139 -0.34 -4.38 -1.43
CA ASP A 139 0.12 -3.24 -0.66
C ASP A 139 1.04 -2.35 -1.51
N PRO A 140 1.04 -1.03 -1.30
CA PRO A 140 2.02 -0.14 -1.92
C PRO A 140 3.42 -0.39 -1.33
N LEU A 141 4.46 0.06 -2.03
CA LEU A 141 5.85 -0.03 -1.58
C LEU A 141 6.14 0.84 -0.36
N SER A 142 5.44 1.95 -0.24
CA SER A 142 5.53 2.82 0.94
C SER A 142 4.17 3.36 1.34
N PRO A 143 3.93 3.57 2.65
CA PRO A 143 2.80 4.34 3.15
C PRO A 143 2.97 5.83 2.79
N PRO A 144 2.00 6.70 3.15
CA PRO A 144 2.20 8.15 3.12
C PRO A 144 3.42 8.54 3.94
N LEU A 145 4.32 9.36 3.39
CA LEU A 145 5.51 9.83 4.09
C LEU A 145 5.27 11.28 4.53
N LEU A 146 5.36 11.51 5.83
CA LEU A 146 5.14 12.84 6.41
C LEU A 146 6.28 13.79 6.04
N ILE A 147 5.98 15.10 5.86
CA ILE A 147 6.97 16.14 5.54
C ILE A 147 6.96 17.22 6.61
N SER A 148 5.80 17.84 6.85
CA SER A 148 5.69 18.98 7.75
C SER A 148 4.38 18.93 8.53
N PRO A 149 4.41 19.26 9.84
CA PRO A 149 5.58 19.56 10.68
C PRO A 149 6.51 18.35 10.83
N GLU A 150 7.84 18.57 10.84
CA GLU A 150 8.84 17.50 11.01
C GLU A 150 8.71 16.82 12.39
N ASP A 151 9.13 15.54 12.48
CA ASP A 151 9.07 14.82 13.75
C ASP A 151 9.93 15.50 14.82
N LYS A 152 9.33 15.65 15.99
CA LYS A 152 9.94 16.29 17.18
C LYS A 152 10.34 17.76 16.97
N SER A 153 9.82 18.41 15.93
CA SER A 153 10.13 19.79 15.62
C SER A 153 9.41 20.79 16.53
N TYR A 154 9.88 22.04 16.46
CA TYR A 154 9.23 23.19 17.05
C TYR A 154 8.65 24.07 15.95
N ASN A 155 7.37 24.39 16.04
CA ASN A 155 6.67 25.27 15.11
C ASN A 155 6.24 26.55 15.82
N GLU A 156 6.55 27.70 15.23
CA GLU A 156 6.13 29.00 15.77
C GLU A 156 4.69 29.35 15.43
N ASN A 157 4.19 28.80 14.33
CA ASN A 157 2.82 29.03 13.90
C ASN A 157 1.85 28.12 14.64
N PRO A 158 0.91 28.67 15.45
CA PRO A 158 -0.10 27.87 16.14
C PRO A 158 -1.18 27.28 15.21
N TYR A 159 -1.11 27.60 13.90
CA TYR A 159 -1.95 27.06 12.84
C TYR A 159 -1.04 26.41 11.77
N PRO A 160 -0.45 25.23 12.05
CA PRO A 160 0.51 24.62 11.15
C PRO A 160 -0.14 24.16 9.84
N GLN A 161 0.68 24.05 8.81
CA GLN A 161 0.33 23.33 7.58
C GLN A 161 0.92 21.92 7.66
N PHE A 162 0.09 20.91 7.44
CA PHE A 162 0.48 19.53 7.32
C PHE A 162 0.72 19.19 5.86
N SER A 163 1.79 18.47 5.57
CA SER A 163 2.07 17.99 4.21
C SER A 163 2.73 16.62 4.24
N TRP A 164 2.50 15.84 3.19
CA TRP A 164 3.00 14.48 3.04
C TRP A 164 3.22 14.11 1.58
N ILE A 165 4.01 13.05 1.36
CA ILE A 165 4.15 12.42 0.05
C ILE A 165 3.13 11.28 -0.03
N PRO A 166 2.40 11.14 -1.15
CA PRO A 166 1.50 10.02 -1.37
C PRO A 166 2.19 8.65 -1.27
N PRO A 167 1.45 7.55 -1.00
CA PRO A 167 1.97 6.20 -1.12
C PRO A 167 2.55 5.94 -2.51
N THR A 168 3.56 5.07 -2.59
CA THR A 168 4.17 4.69 -3.88
C THR A 168 3.96 3.21 -4.19
N PRO A 169 3.81 2.84 -5.49
CA PRO A 169 3.70 3.72 -6.65
C PRO A 169 2.33 4.40 -6.72
N PHE A 170 2.32 5.69 -7.04
CA PHE A 170 1.07 6.46 -7.15
C PHE A 170 0.14 5.92 -8.24
N ASP A 171 0.71 5.28 -9.26
CA ASP A 171 -0.04 4.71 -10.39
C ASP A 171 -0.99 3.56 -10.00
N MET A 172 -0.86 2.98 -8.83
CA MET A 172 -1.82 1.98 -8.35
C MET A 172 -3.16 2.58 -7.88
N PHE A 173 -3.25 3.92 -7.78
CA PHE A 173 -4.45 4.61 -7.35
C PHE A 173 -5.03 5.45 -8.50
N SER A 174 -6.28 5.21 -8.89
CA SER A 174 -7.01 6.14 -9.77
C SER A 174 -7.61 7.28 -8.95
N SER A 175 -7.93 6.99 -7.72
CA SER A 175 -8.44 7.95 -6.74
C SER A 175 -7.91 7.56 -5.36
N ILE A 176 -7.36 8.54 -4.67
CA ILE A 176 -6.85 8.40 -3.32
C ILE A 176 -7.37 9.57 -2.49
N SER A 177 -7.80 9.27 -1.27
CA SER A 177 -8.15 10.28 -0.28
C SER A 177 -7.34 10.08 1.00
N TYR A 178 -7.24 11.14 1.79
CA TYR A 178 -6.47 11.13 3.01
C TYR A 178 -7.33 11.58 4.18
N ASP A 179 -7.12 10.94 5.33
CA ASP A 179 -7.60 11.42 6.61
C ASP A 179 -6.40 11.94 7.41
N LEU A 180 -6.51 13.14 7.93
CA LEU A 180 -5.53 13.73 8.83
C LEU A 180 -6.10 13.72 10.25
N LEU A 181 -5.32 13.21 11.20
CA LEU A 181 -5.61 13.21 12.62
C LEU A 181 -4.50 13.95 13.36
N VAL A 182 -4.87 14.86 14.25
CA VAL A 182 -3.96 15.57 15.15
C VAL A 182 -4.51 15.50 16.57
N THR A 183 -3.70 15.07 17.51
CA THR A 183 -4.08 14.93 18.93
C THR A 183 -3.00 15.47 19.87
N GLU A 184 -3.38 15.82 21.08
CA GLU A 184 -2.43 16.15 22.14
C GLU A 184 -1.85 14.87 22.76
N VAL A 185 -0.54 14.85 23.01
CA VAL A 185 0.13 13.77 23.73
C VAL A 185 0.19 14.14 25.20
N LEU A 186 -0.54 13.41 26.03
CA LEU A 186 -0.59 13.64 27.47
C LEU A 186 0.63 13.04 28.18
N ALA A 187 0.90 13.51 29.40
CA ALA A 187 2.02 13.03 30.20
C ALA A 187 1.96 11.49 30.38
N GLY A 188 3.07 10.81 30.08
CA GLY A 188 3.20 9.37 30.19
C GLY A 188 2.69 8.56 29.00
N GLN A 189 2.15 9.21 27.96
CA GLN A 189 1.73 8.54 26.71
C GLN A 189 2.83 8.56 25.66
N THR A 190 2.85 7.52 24.83
CA THR A 190 3.55 7.54 23.54
C THR A 190 2.70 8.29 22.49
N SER A 191 3.31 8.76 21.41
CA SER A 191 2.60 9.40 20.31
C SER A 191 1.57 8.48 19.64
N THR A 192 1.91 7.19 19.53
CA THR A 192 1.02 6.18 18.95
C THR A 192 -0.20 5.92 19.82
N GLU A 193 0.00 5.81 21.15
CA GLU A 193 -1.13 5.69 22.09
C GLU A 193 -2.03 6.90 22.04
N ALA A 194 -1.45 8.11 21.97
CA ALA A 194 -2.22 9.34 21.88
C ALA A 194 -3.14 9.36 20.65
N ILE A 195 -2.62 9.01 19.45
CA ILE A 195 -3.42 8.93 18.22
C ILE A 195 -4.54 7.87 18.32
N GLN A 196 -4.32 6.78 19.05
CA GLN A 196 -5.31 5.69 19.16
C GLN A 196 -6.39 5.94 20.18
N ILE A 197 -6.07 6.64 21.28
CA ILE A 197 -6.94 6.70 22.47
C ILE A 197 -7.55 8.09 22.67
N ASN A 198 -6.79 9.16 22.41
CA ASN A 198 -7.25 10.51 22.70
C ASN A 198 -8.20 11.03 21.63
N SER A 199 -9.14 11.87 22.02
CA SER A 199 -9.98 12.59 21.06
C SER A 199 -9.12 13.53 20.22
N PRO A 200 -9.25 13.49 18.88
CA PRO A 200 -8.52 14.41 18.02
C PRO A 200 -8.91 15.87 18.33
N ILE A 201 -7.90 16.74 18.42
CA ILE A 201 -8.10 18.20 18.50
C ILE A 201 -8.35 18.80 17.12
N TYR A 202 -7.88 18.11 16.09
CA TYR A 202 -8.16 18.43 14.68
C TYR A 202 -8.26 17.14 13.88
N SER A 203 -9.28 17.03 13.07
CA SER A 203 -9.44 15.94 12.12
C SER A 203 -10.05 16.45 10.83
N ARG A 204 -9.53 15.95 9.71
CA ARG A 204 -10.07 16.19 8.37
C ARG A 204 -10.11 14.87 7.65
N PHE A 205 -11.22 14.62 6.98
CA PHE A 205 -11.47 13.39 6.25
C PHE A 205 -11.63 13.68 4.77
N ASP A 206 -11.32 12.68 3.94
CA ASP A 206 -11.49 12.70 2.49
C ASP A 206 -10.78 13.87 1.79
N ILE A 207 -9.58 14.20 2.27
CA ILE A 207 -8.70 15.19 1.66
C ILE A 207 -8.17 14.62 0.34
N SER A 208 -8.34 15.35 -0.76
CA SER A 208 -7.88 14.91 -2.09
C SER A 208 -6.45 15.35 -2.45
N GLN A 209 -5.89 16.27 -1.68
CA GLN A 209 -4.54 16.80 -1.87
C GLN A 209 -3.58 16.29 -0.81
N SER A 210 -2.28 16.36 -1.07
CA SER A 210 -1.24 15.88 -0.14
C SER A 210 -0.80 16.94 0.88
N TYR A 211 -1.69 17.84 1.24
CA TYR A 211 -1.50 18.84 2.30
C TYR A 211 -2.84 19.28 2.90
N GLU A 212 -2.80 19.77 4.12
CA GLU A 212 -3.94 20.37 4.82
C GLU A 212 -3.45 21.49 5.75
N SER A 213 -4.15 22.60 5.77
CA SER A 213 -3.86 23.71 6.68
C SER A 213 -4.76 23.62 7.90
N TYR A 214 -4.18 23.70 9.09
CA TYR A 214 -4.95 23.77 10.32
C TYR A 214 -5.88 24.99 10.26
N ALA A 215 -7.17 24.76 10.27
CA ALA A 215 -8.14 25.82 10.02
C ALA A 215 -8.19 26.83 11.19
N THR A 216 -8.15 28.12 10.88
CA THR A 216 -8.22 29.20 11.87
C THR A 216 -9.56 29.30 12.61
N SER A 217 -10.58 28.55 12.15
CA SER A 217 -11.87 28.38 12.84
C SER A 217 -11.76 27.47 14.08
N TYR A 218 -10.70 26.68 14.18
CA TYR A 218 -10.40 25.88 15.37
C TYR A 218 -9.57 26.72 16.36
N SER A 219 -9.59 26.30 17.63
CA SER A 219 -8.74 26.92 18.64
C SER A 219 -7.27 26.78 18.25
N LYS A 220 -6.50 27.85 18.43
CA LYS A 220 -5.05 27.81 18.22
C LYS A 220 -4.40 26.74 19.09
N LEU A 221 -3.37 26.12 18.57
CA LEU A 221 -2.58 25.16 19.32
C LEU A 221 -1.78 25.86 20.44
N ASP A 222 -1.79 25.30 21.64
CA ASP A 222 -1.14 25.88 22.80
C ASP A 222 0.38 25.66 22.79
N THR A 223 1.12 26.64 23.26
CA THR A 223 2.56 26.52 23.43
C THR A 223 2.93 25.55 24.56
N GLY A 224 4.05 24.86 24.41
CA GLY A 224 4.57 23.91 25.41
C GLY A 224 3.91 22.53 25.42
N ARG A 225 2.82 22.35 24.69
CA ARG A 225 2.19 21.04 24.52
C ARG A 225 2.84 20.26 23.37
N ILE A 226 2.77 18.94 23.46
CA ILE A 226 3.20 18.01 22.39
C ILE A 226 1.97 17.57 21.63
N TYR A 227 2.04 17.66 20.32
CA TYR A 227 1.00 17.20 19.41
C TYR A 227 1.52 16.06 18.58
N ALA A 228 0.72 14.99 18.45
CA ALA A 228 0.97 13.90 17.52
C ALA A 228 0.05 14.03 16.31
N TRP A 229 0.54 13.64 15.14
CA TRP A 229 -0.24 13.65 13.93
C TRP A 229 0.06 12.44 13.04
N GLN A 230 -0.94 12.03 12.27
CA GLN A 230 -0.89 10.89 11.37
C GLN A 230 -1.77 11.13 10.16
N VAL A 231 -1.36 10.61 9.02
CA VAL A 231 -2.13 10.58 7.79
C VAL A 231 -2.51 9.13 7.46
N VAL A 232 -3.76 8.94 7.08
CA VAL A 232 -4.28 7.66 6.59
C VAL A 232 -4.68 7.84 5.15
N ALA A 233 -4.03 7.15 4.22
CA ALA A 233 -4.42 7.13 2.82
C ALA A 233 -5.44 6.02 2.58
N LYS A 234 -6.50 6.33 1.82
CA LYS A 234 -7.58 5.40 1.48
C LYS A 234 -7.80 5.36 -0.04
N ASN A 235 -8.07 4.19 -0.56
CA ASN A 235 -8.52 4.05 -1.95
C ASN A 235 -10.07 4.01 -2.03
N ILE A 236 -10.59 3.90 -3.25
CA ILE A 236 -12.03 3.85 -3.51
C ILE A 236 -12.75 2.65 -2.85
N LEU A 237 -12.02 1.58 -2.53
CA LEU A 237 -12.55 0.40 -1.82
C LEU A 237 -12.46 0.54 -0.29
N ASN A 238 -12.08 1.71 0.23
CA ASN A 238 -11.84 1.99 1.65
C ASN A 238 -10.71 1.15 2.31
N TYR A 239 -9.86 0.51 1.52
CA TYR A 239 -8.62 0.00 2.06
C TYR A 239 -7.72 1.15 2.45
N ALA A 240 -7.10 1.05 3.62
CA ALA A 240 -6.38 2.14 4.25
C ALA A 240 -4.96 1.75 4.63
N ILE A 241 -4.02 2.66 4.38
CA ILE A 241 -2.63 2.55 4.84
C ILE A 241 -2.25 3.80 5.63
N LYS A 242 -1.59 3.61 6.77
CA LYS A 242 -1.25 4.67 7.71
C LYS A 242 0.21 5.07 7.57
N SER A 243 0.47 6.37 7.70
CA SER A 243 1.82 6.89 7.90
C SER A 243 2.38 6.50 9.27
N GLU A 244 3.64 6.81 9.50
CA GLU A 244 4.17 6.93 10.86
C GLU A 244 3.39 7.98 11.65
N VAL A 245 3.59 7.97 12.98
CA VAL A 245 3.07 9.01 13.87
C VAL A 245 4.20 9.95 14.23
N TRP A 246 4.12 11.19 13.76
CA TRP A 246 5.09 12.24 14.07
C TRP A 246 4.58 13.18 15.14
N THR A 247 5.50 13.88 15.79
CA THR A 247 5.19 14.82 16.86
C THR A 247 5.80 16.20 16.57
N PHE A 248 5.14 17.22 17.08
CA PHE A 248 5.67 18.59 17.07
C PHE A 248 5.21 19.36 18.31
N LYS A 249 5.83 20.48 18.56
CA LYS A 249 5.46 21.44 19.63
C LYS A 249 5.24 22.81 19.06
N ILE A 250 4.36 23.57 19.69
CA ILE A 250 4.26 25.01 19.42
C ILE A 250 5.19 25.74 20.38
N SER A 251 6.12 26.51 19.84
CA SER A 251 7.00 27.37 20.61
C SER A 251 6.62 28.85 20.47
N PRO A 252 6.78 29.67 21.51
CA PRO A 252 6.69 31.11 21.34
C PRO A 252 7.79 31.60 20.39
N SER A 253 7.49 32.60 19.57
CA SER A 253 8.48 33.19 18.64
C SER A 253 9.73 33.73 19.35
N SER A 254 9.59 34.14 20.61
CA SER A 254 10.70 34.54 21.49
C SER A 254 11.71 33.43 21.76
N TRP A 255 11.25 32.17 21.82
CA TRP A 255 12.12 31.01 22.11
C TRP A 255 13.08 30.69 20.95
N VAL A 256 12.58 30.76 19.73
CA VAL A 256 13.43 30.57 18.55
C VAL A 256 14.47 31.67 18.46
N LYS A 257 14.11 32.90 18.73
CA LYS A 257 15.05 34.02 18.77
C LYS A 257 16.13 33.81 19.84
N GLU A 258 15.75 33.38 21.03
CA GLU A 258 16.69 33.10 22.13
C GLU A 258 17.60 31.89 21.82
N MET A 259 17.05 30.80 21.27
CA MET A 259 17.85 29.65 20.81
C MET A 259 18.83 30.06 19.71
N ILE A 260 18.39 30.90 18.77
CA ILE A 260 19.27 31.44 17.72
C ILE A 260 20.38 32.28 18.35
N GLU A 261 20.08 33.13 19.30
CA GLU A 261 21.06 33.98 19.97
C GLU A 261 22.08 33.17 20.78
N GLN A 262 21.68 32.09 21.44
CA GLN A 262 22.54 31.24 22.27
C GLN A 262 23.34 30.21 21.45
N THR A 263 22.96 29.92 20.20
CA THR A 263 23.69 28.96 19.38
C THR A 263 25.04 29.55 18.93
N PRO A 264 26.16 28.92 19.25
CA PRO A 264 27.48 29.44 18.84
C PRO A 264 27.64 29.41 17.32
N PHE A 265 28.37 30.41 16.79
CA PHE A 265 28.72 30.43 15.39
C PHE A 265 29.81 29.41 15.06
N VAL A 266 29.60 28.63 14.01
CA VAL A 266 30.64 27.79 13.41
C VAL A 266 31.46 28.65 12.46
N LYS A 267 32.76 28.83 12.76
CA LYS A 267 33.68 29.51 11.85
C LYS A 267 34.11 28.57 10.74
N MET A 268 33.77 28.91 9.52
CA MET A 268 34.17 28.17 8.32
C MET A 268 35.49 28.74 7.79
N LYS A 269 36.52 27.86 7.62
CA LYS A 269 37.78 28.18 6.94
C LYS A 269 37.77 27.56 5.55
N LEU A 270 38.17 28.33 4.56
CA LEU A 270 38.22 27.91 3.14
C LEU A 270 39.07 26.65 2.86
N ILE A 271 40.05 26.35 3.73
CA ILE A 271 41.09 25.33 3.46
C ILE A 271 40.90 24.05 4.30
N ASN A 272 40.08 24.10 5.35
CA ASN A 272 39.83 22.93 6.20
C ASN A 272 38.44 23.04 6.84
N PRO A 273 37.40 22.48 6.21
CA PRO A 273 36.04 22.55 6.75
C PRO A 273 35.98 21.77 8.06
N GLU A 274 35.90 22.44 9.18
CA GLU A 274 35.55 21.80 10.44
C GLU A 274 34.11 21.32 10.33
N LYS A 275 33.85 20.07 10.77
CA LYS A 275 32.48 19.55 10.86
C LYS A 275 31.70 20.44 11.83
N GLY A 276 30.76 21.21 11.28
CA GLY A 276 29.84 21.98 12.10
C GLY A 276 28.86 21.04 12.82
N ILE A 277 28.70 21.24 14.12
CA ILE A 277 27.64 20.60 14.89
C ILE A 277 26.48 21.58 14.94
N ALA A 278 25.29 21.16 14.56
CA ALA A 278 24.07 21.92 14.67
C ALA A 278 23.27 21.47 15.91
N PRO A 279 23.55 22.03 17.10
CA PRO A 279 22.75 21.71 18.28
C PRO A 279 21.33 22.21 18.07
N ASN A 280 20.35 21.42 18.41
CA ASN A 280 18.92 21.74 18.30
C ASN A 280 18.42 22.06 16.87
N GLY A 281 19.08 21.51 15.85
CA GLY A 281 18.67 21.70 14.44
C GLY A 281 18.96 23.10 13.87
N ILE A 282 19.66 23.98 14.59
CA ILE A 282 20.01 25.35 14.16
C ILE A 282 21.52 25.43 13.90
N LEU A 283 21.91 25.74 12.67
CA LEU A 283 23.30 25.95 12.28
C LEU A 283 23.54 27.45 12.01
N LYS A 284 24.30 28.12 12.87
CA LYS A 284 24.83 29.47 12.62
C LYS A 284 26.20 29.40 11.99
N ILE A 285 26.38 30.03 10.86
CA ILE A 285 27.65 30.08 10.16
C ILE A 285 28.17 31.51 10.15
N ALA A 286 29.40 31.72 10.65
CA ALA A 286 30.15 32.94 10.44
C ALA A 286 31.14 32.76 9.29
N TYR A 287 30.90 33.42 8.18
CA TYR A 287 31.77 33.44 7.00
C TYR A 287 32.36 34.80 6.81
N ASN A 288 33.69 34.86 6.72
CA ASN A 288 34.38 36.09 6.40
C ASN A 288 34.81 36.04 4.91
N ASN A 289 34.16 36.82 4.08
CA ASN A 289 34.49 36.92 2.67
C ASN A 289 35.61 38.00 2.50
N GLU A 290 36.86 37.53 2.51
CA GLU A 290 38.04 38.45 2.32
C GLU A 290 38.27 38.80 0.86
N THR A 291 37.61 38.13 -0.08
CA THR A 291 37.71 38.39 -1.51
C THR A 291 36.35 38.75 -2.07
N ALA A 292 36.33 39.77 -2.94
CA ALA A 292 35.09 40.27 -3.58
C ALA A 292 34.44 39.27 -4.58
N ASP A 293 34.93 38.01 -4.63
CA ASP A 293 34.41 36.96 -5.50
C ASP A 293 33.17 36.29 -4.92
N THR A 294 32.24 35.95 -5.81
CA THR A 294 31.03 35.20 -5.49
C THR A 294 31.36 33.81 -4.97
N SER A 295 31.20 33.58 -3.67
CA SER A 295 31.40 32.28 -3.04
C SER A 295 30.07 31.58 -2.83
N CYS A 296 29.95 30.33 -3.21
CA CYS A 296 28.79 29.48 -2.90
C CYS A 296 29.04 28.66 -1.64
N LEU A 297 28.11 28.73 -0.68
CA LEU A 297 28.05 27.84 0.46
C LEU A 297 27.15 26.64 0.12
N VAL A 298 27.70 25.43 0.14
CA VAL A 298 26.91 24.20 -0.05
C VAL A 298 26.76 23.52 1.30
N VAL A 299 25.54 23.46 1.82
CA VAL A 299 25.20 22.69 3.02
C VAL A 299 24.68 21.33 2.58
N LYS A 300 25.37 20.24 2.97
CA LYS A 300 24.89 18.88 2.76
C LYS A 300 24.41 18.35 4.10
N SER A 301 23.16 17.90 4.16
CA SER A 301 22.68 17.07 5.25
C SER A 301 23.25 15.66 5.09
N GLY A 302 23.89 15.13 6.13
CA GLY A 302 24.37 13.75 6.19
C GLY A 302 23.27 12.77 6.53
#